data_81329c717b21dbce6e22cb3259f073d6
#
_entry.id   81329c717b21dbce6e22cb3259f073d6
#
_cell.length_a   1.000
_cell.length_b   1.000
_cell.length_c   1.000
_cell.angle_alpha   90.00
_cell.angle_beta   90.00
_cell.angle_gamma   90.00
#
_symmetry.space_group_name_H-M   'P 1'
#
loop_
_entity.id
_entity.type
_entity.pdbx_description
1 polymer ?
#
loop_
_entity_poly.entity_id
_entity_poly.type
_entity_poly.pdbx_seq_one_letter_code
_entity_poly.pdbx_strand_id
1 'polypeptide(L)'
;MSRPSRPATLAIHAGSRLPQTRAVPIAPAVHLGAVSWFDASEDLDAALDGRDFVYTRIRGENAVLLEEAVAALEGAEAAAVFGSGMAALRAVVDAQGLKPGDRVVMPADGYGATRALFKRLAEQARAELHALKLSEASSHERIRALRPRLVLAESMTNPLLSVPDLPSLARAAHEVGAVFLVDGTFTSPVLQATLAQGADYALHSTTKWINGHSDATGGVVSGASSRIEPLSAARVLEGALLGPFEAWLTLRGLRTLPIRMQAHSANALRVARRLAEDSQVSRVLYPGLSDHPDHATARALLQGGFGGMVSFELRGKGRDECFRFLEALRLCRPAPSLGDVTTLVMHAASASARRLTPEERAAAGIGENLIRVSVGLEDPDDVADDLLQAVART
;
A
#
# COMPACT_ATOMS: atom_id res chain seq x y z
N MET A 1 25.32 19.85 -9.55
CA MET A 1 24.07 19.09 -9.36
C MET A 1 23.61 19.29 -7.91
N SER A 2 22.42 19.84 -7.66
CA SER A 2 21.88 20.00 -6.30
C SER A 2 21.60 18.64 -5.70
N ARG A 3 21.90 18.46 -4.42
CA ARG A 3 21.61 17.22 -3.67
C ARG A 3 20.11 16.94 -3.74
N PRO A 4 19.66 15.69 -4.03
CA PRO A 4 18.24 15.37 -4.04
C PRO A 4 17.61 15.67 -2.68
N SER A 5 16.39 16.22 -2.68
CA SER A 5 15.68 16.56 -1.47
C SER A 5 15.28 15.32 -0.68
N ARG A 6 15.29 15.41 0.65
CA ARG A 6 14.88 14.32 1.55
C ARG A 6 13.36 14.14 1.54
N PRO A 7 12.82 12.94 1.91
CA PRO A 7 11.38 12.65 1.89
C PRO A 7 10.51 13.66 2.60
N ALA A 8 10.92 14.16 3.78
CA ALA A 8 10.18 15.19 4.51
C ALA A 8 10.02 16.50 3.73
N THR A 9 11.06 16.93 3.01
CA THR A 9 11.01 18.11 2.14
C THR A 9 10.13 17.85 0.91
N LEU A 10 10.25 16.66 0.29
CA LEU A 10 9.43 16.27 -0.87
C LEU A 10 7.95 16.20 -0.50
N ALA A 11 7.60 15.61 0.66
CA ALA A 11 6.22 15.52 1.12
C ALA A 11 5.54 16.89 1.30
N ILE A 12 6.31 17.94 1.64
CA ILE A 12 5.77 19.29 1.85
C ILE A 12 5.67 20.07 0.53
N HIS A 13 6.67 19.95 -0.34
CA HIS A 13 6.83 20.85 -1.48
C HIS A 13 6.43 20.25 -2.83
N ALA A 14 6.53 18.93 -3.03
CA ALA A 14 6.10 18.30 -4.26
C ALA A 14 4.57 18.39 -4.42
N GLY A 15 4.10 18.57 -5.65
CA GLY A 15 2.67 18.75 -5.93
C GLY A 15 2.06 20.03 -5.35
N SER A 16 2.86 21.07 -5.12
CA SER A 16 2.40 22.32 -4.53
C SER A 16 1.98 23.37 -5.55
N ARG A 17 2.32 23.19 -6.83
CA ARG A 17 2.14 24.22 -7.85
C ARG A 17 1.63 23.62 -9.17
N LEU A 18 0.51 24.16 -9.66
CA LEU A 18 0.09 23.96 -11.03
C LEU A 18 0.95 24.78 -12.01
N PRO A 19 1.14 24.32 -13.24
CA PRO A 19 1.80 25.10 -14.28
C PRO A 19 1.14 26.48 -14.47
N GLN A 20 1.93 27.47 -14.87
CA GLN A 20 1.49 28.79 -15.36
C GLN A 20 0.81 29.76 -14.35
N THR A 21 0.84 29.52 -13.04
CA THR A 21 0.32 30.48 -12.06
C THR A 21 1.41 31.36 -11.46
N ARG A 22 1.17 32.71 -11.37
CA ARG A 22 2.06 33.65 -10.68
C ARG A 22 1.89 33.59 -9.15
N ALA A 23 0.62 33.52 -8.70
CA ALA A 23 0.30 33.36 -7.28
C ALA A 23 0.08 31.88 -6.97
N VAL A 24 0.84 31.35 -6.02
CA VAL A 24 0.76 29.96 -5.59
C VAL A 24 0.26 29.95 -4.15
N PRO A 25 -0.98 29.51 -3.88
CA PRO A 25 -1.46 29.37 -2.51
C PRO A 25 -0.63 28.31 -1.76
N ILE A 26 -0.35 28.55 -0.49
CA ILE A 26 0.39 27.59 0.36
C ILE A 26 -0.36 26.25 0.45
N ALA A 27 -1.68 26.28 0.58
CA ALA A 27 -2.52 25.09 0.41
C ALA A 27 -3.12 25.12 -1.01
N PRO A 28 -2.98 24.07 -1.81
CA PRO A 28 -3.62 24.01 -3.12
C PRO A 28 -5.14 24.21 -3.02
N ALA A 29 -5.72 24.85 -4.02
CA ALA A 29 -7.18 24.98 -4.10
C ALA A 29 -7.83 23.61 -4.38
N VAL A 30 -9.10 23.46 -4.00
CA VAL A 30 -9.94 22.33 -4.44
C VAL A 30 -10.62 22.73 -5.74
N HIS A 31 -10.28 22.07 -6.83
CA HIS A 31 -10.86 22.29 -8.15
C HIS A 31 -12.02 21.31 -8.39
N LEU A 32 -13.26 21.77 -8.21
CA LEU A 32 -14.46 20.93 -8.32
C LEU A 32 -15.10 20.97 -9.72
N GLY A 33 -14.63 21.87 -10.59
CA GLY A 33 -15.15 21.98 -11.96
C GLY A 33 -14.90 20.70 -12.75
N ALA A 34 -15.95 20.09 -13.29
CA ALA A 34 -15.81 18.90 -14.13
C ALA A 34 -15.39 19.22 -15.56
N VAL A 35 -15.73 20.42 -16.06
CA VAL A 35 -15.52 20.87 -17.44
C VAL A 35 -15.10 22.33 -17.44
N SER A 36 -14.11 22.65 -18.26
CA SER A 36 -13.71 24.04 -18.56
C SER A 36 -14.26 24.46 -19.94
N TRP A 37 -14.58 25.73 -20.11
CA TRP A 37 -14.92 26.33 -21.38
C TRP A 37 -13.78 27.25 -21.85
N PHE A 38 -13.69 27.46 -23.15
CA PHE A 38 -12.65 28.26 -23.79
C PHE A 38 -13.30 29.26 -24.75
N ASP A 39 -12.79 30.50 -24.81
CA ASP A 39 -13.29 31.54 -25.70
C ASP A 39 -12.96 31.26 -27.17
N ALA A 40 -11.80 30.62 -27.43
CA ALA A 40 -11.36 30.26 -28.77
C ALA A 40 -11.32 28.75 -28.97
N SER A 41 -11.76 28.27 -30.14
CA SER A 41 -11.71 26.84 -30.49
C SER A 41 -10.28 26.31 -30.59
N GLU A 42 -9.34 27.13 -30.97
CA GLU A 42 -7.90 26.79 -31.05
C GLU A 42 -7.30 26.53 -29.64
N ASP A 43 -7.75 27.30 -28.63
CA ASP A 43 -7.33 27.06 -27.24
C ASP A 43 -7.93 25.76 -26.70
N LEU A 44 -9.17 25.45 -27.03
CA LEU A 44 -9.82 24.17 -26.69
C LEU A 44 -9.08 22.99 -27.35
N ASP A 45 -8.73 23.09 -28.61
CA ASP A 45 -8.00 22.06 -29.36
C ASP A 45 -6.62 21.81 -28.71
N ALA A 46 -5.88 22.88 -28.45
CA ALA A 46 -4.60 22.84 -27.77
C ALA A 46 -4.69 22.24 -26.34
N ALA A 47 -5.78 22.53 -25.63
CA ALA A 47 -6.01 22.02 -24.29
C ALA A 47 -6.35 20.50 -24.32
N LEU A 48 -7.08 20.02 -25.33
CA LEU A 48 -7.37 18.60 -25.54
C LEU A 48 -6.12 17.78 -25.84
N ASP A 49 -5.08 18.38 -26.42
CA ASP A 49 -3.73 17.79 -26.56
C ASP A 49 -2.96 17.69 -25.24
N GLY A 50 -3.60 17.94 -24.11
CA GLY A 50 -3.01 17.79 -22.77
C GLY A 50 -2.25 19.02 -22.25
N ARG A 51 -2.41 20.18 -22.89
CA ARG A 51 -1.76 21.43 -22.47
C ARG A 51 -2.46 22.11 -21.31
N ASP A 52 -3.76 21.81 -21.10
CA ASP A 52 -4.57 22.43 -20.04
C ASP A 52 -5.63 21.47 -19.46
N PHE A 53 -6.45 21.93 -18.52
CA PHE A 53 -7.49 21.19 -17.84
C PHE A 53 -8.85 21.45 -18.50
N VAL A 54 -9.30 20.51 -19.34
CA VAL A 54 -10.54 20.61 -20.11
C VAL A 54 -11.67 19.87 -19.43
N TYR A 55 -11.38 18.66 -18.98
CA TYR A 55 -12.37 17.74 -18.46
C TYR A 55 -11.71 16.82 -17.40
N THR A 56 -12.23 16.85 -16.18
CA THR A 56 -11.61 16.21 -15.01
C THR A 56 -11.34 14.71 -15.22
N ARG A 57 -12.18 14.02 -16.03
CA ARG A 57 -11.95 12.61 -16.36
C ARG A 57 -10.65 12.41 -17.17
N ILE A 58 -10.30 13.36 -18.02
CA ILE A 58 -9.06 13.31 -18.80
C ILE A 58 -7.89 13.69 -17.88
N ARG A 59 -7.98 14.86 -17.24
CA ARG A 59 -6.94 15.40 -16.35
C ARG A 59 -7.58 16.35 -15.34
N GLY A 60 -7.40 16.08 -14.06
CA GLY A 60 -7.87 16.93 -12.97
C GLY A 60 -6.71 17.55 -12.20
N GLU A 61 -6.82 18.84 -11.86
CA GLU A 61 -5.77 19.62 -11.21
C GLU A 61 -5.30 18.99 -9.90
N ASN A 62 -6.23 18.60 -9.03
CA ASN A 62 -5.87 17.99 -7.74
C ASN A 62 -5.25 16.60 -7.90
N ALA A 63 -5.68 15.85 -8.93
CA ALA A 63 -5.09 14.55 -9.25
C ALA A 63 -3.62 14.70 -9.70
N VAL A 64 -3.34 15.67 -10.58
CA VAL A 64 -1.95 15.96 -11.05
C VAL A 64 -1.03 16.33 -9.89
N LEU A 65 -1.49 17.19 -8.97
CA LEU A 65 -0.68 17.58 -7.81
C LEU A 65 -0.35 16.37 -6.91
N LEU A 66 -1.29 15.45 -6.74
CA LEU A 66 -1.05 14.23 -5.97
C LEU A 66 -0.13 13.26 -6.73
N GLU A 67 -0.29 13.12 -8.04
CA GLU A 67 0.58 12.31 -8.91
C GLU A 67 2.04 12.78 -8.82
N GLU A 68 2.28 14.10 -8.94
CA GLU A 68 3.60 14.70 -8.79
C GLU A 68 4.21 14.47 -7.40
N ALA A 69 3.39 14.61 -6.34
CA ALA A 69 3.86 14.43 -4.96
C ALA A 69 4.28 12.99 -4.68
N VAL A 70 3.50 12.00 -5.15
CA VAL A 70 3.84 10.57 -4.93
C VAL A 70 4.99 10.14 -5.83
N ALA A 71 5.02 10.58 -7.10
CA ALA A 71 6.16 10.32 -8.00
C ALA A 71 7.48 10.81 -7.38
N ALA A 72 7.48 12.03 -6.81
CA ALA A 72 8.65 12.59 -6.16
C ALA A 72 9.12 11.76 -4.93
N LEU A 73 8.19 11.20 -4.14
CA LEU A 73 8.51 10.37 -2.98
C LEU A 73 9.05 9.01 -3.37
N GLU A 74 8.53 8.39 -4.44
CA GLU A 74 9.01 7.13 -4.99
C GLU A 74 10.28 7.28 -5.84
N GLY A 75 10.66 8.51 -6.22
CA GLY A 75 11.73 8.76 -7.18
C GLY A 75 11.36 8.32 -8.60
N ALA A 76 10.08 8.36 -8.93
CA ALA A 76 9.51 7.96 -10.21
C ALA A 76 9.54 9.10 -11.25
N GLU A 77 9.51 8.74 -12.54
CA GLU A 77 9.32 9.70 -13.63
C GLU A 77 7.87 10.18 -13.72
N ALA A 78 6.91 9.31 -13.40
CA ALA A 78 5.48 9.60 -13.45
C ALA A 78 4.70 8.76 -12.43
N ALA A 79 3.46 9.21 -12.13
CA ALA A 79 2.48 8.46 -11.39
C ALA A 79 1.08 8.65 -11.98
N ALA A 80 0.18 7.71 -11.71
CA ALA A 80 -1.24 7.78 -12.04
C ALA A 80 -2.09 7.45 -10.82
N VAL A 81 -3.05 8.31 -10.46
CA VAL A 81 -3.98 8.09 -9.34
C VAL A 81 -5.30 7.49 -9.82
N PHE A 82 -5.92 6.69 -8.94
CA PHE A 82 -7.15 5.93 -9.18
C PHE A 82 -8.08 6.06 -7.99
N GLY A 83 -9.38 5.82 -8.18
CA GLY A 83 -10.39 5.86 -7.12
C GLY A 83 -10.21 4.82 -6.00
N SER A 84 -9.31 3.85 -6.16
CA SER A 84 -8.93 2.89 -5.11
C SER A 84 -7.62 2.17 -5.46
N GLY A 85 -6.94 1.60 -4.45
CA GLY A 85 -5.78 0.72 -4.67
C GLY A 85 -6.12 -0.51 -5.53
N MET A 86 -7.35 -1.03 -5.44
CA MET A 86 -7.81 -2.16 -6.27
C MET A 86 -7.98 -1.77 -7.74
N ALA A 87 -8.42 -0.53 -8.03
CA ALA A 87 -8.51 -0.02 -9.39
C ALA A 87 -7.10 0.20 -9.99
N ALA A 88 -6.18 0.75 -9.18
CA ALA A 88 -4.78 0.91 -9.55
C ALA A 88 -4.12 -0.45 -9.87
N LEU A 89 -4.33 -1.45 -9.00
CA LEU A 89 -3.82 -2.80 -9.20
C LEU A 89 -4.36 -3.45 -10.48
N ARG A 90 -5.68 -3.31 -10.72
CA ARG A 90 -6.32 -3.81 -11.92
C ARG A 90 -5.71 -3.21 -13.18
N ALA A 91 -5.54 -1.89 -13.21
CA ALA A 91 -4.95 -1.19 -14.37
C ALA A 91 -3.55 -1.74 -14.72
N VAL A 92 -2.70 -2.00 -13.71
CA VAL A 92 -1.39 -2.60 -13.96
C VAL A 92 -1.51 -4.00 -14.57
N VAL A 93 -2.40 -4.86 -14.05
CA VAL A 93 -2.59 -6.24 -14.55
C VAL A 93 -3.14 -6.22 -15.98
N ASP A 94 -4.13 -5.39 -16.25
CA ASP A 94 -4.75 -5.27 -17.59
C ASP A 94 -3.71 -4.76 -18.62
N ALA A 95 -2.83 -3.83 -18.24
CA ALA A 95 -1.75 -3.35 -19.09
C ALA A 95 -0.71 -4.43 -19.46
N GLN A 96 -0.62 -5.54 -18.69
CA GLN A 96 0.26 -6.66 -19.06
C GLN A 96 -0.28 -7.47 -20.24
N GLY A 97 -1.56 -7.32 -20.60
CA GLY A 97 -2.19 -8.02 -21.72
C GLY A 97 -2.05 -9.54 -21.57
N LEU A 98 -2.43 -10.10 -20.42
CA LEU A 98 -2.30 -11.53 -20.13
C LEU A 98 -2.99 -12.39 -21.19
N LYS A 99 -2.32 -13.46 -21.60
CA LYS A 99 -2.75 -14.42 -22.64
C LYS A 99 -2.91 -15.83 -22.05
N PRO A 100 -3.63 -16.72 -22.74
CA PRO A 100 -3.69 -18.12 -22.34
C PRO A 100 -2.30 -18.75 -22.19
N GLY A 101 -2.06 -19.38 -21.05
CA GLY A 101 -0.77 -20.00 -20.71
C GLY A 101 0.27 -19.08 -20.09
N ASP A 102 0.02 -17.75 -20.01
CA ASP A 102 0.86 -16.86 -19.23
C ASP A 102 0.81 -17.23 -17.74
N ARG A 103 1.92 -16.99 -17.05
CA ARG A 103 2.02 -17.26 -15.61
C ARG A 103 2.13 -15.96 -14.84
N VAL A 104 1.46 -15.90 -13.70
CA VAL A 104 1.50 -14.77 -12.78
C VAL A 104 1.89 -15.31 -11.39
N VAL A 105 2.84 -14.64 -10.75
CA VAL A 105 3.27 -14.95 -9.39
C VAL A 105 2.77 -13.88 -8.43
N MET A 106 2.28 -14.30 -7.26
CA MET A 106 1.84 -13.41 -6.18
C MET A 106 2.21 -13.99 -4.80
N PRO A 107 2.21 -13.17 -3.72
CA PRO A 107 2.46 -13.69 -2.38
C PRO A 107 1.36 -14.64 -1.91
N ALA A 108 1.75 -15.76 -1.30
CA ALA A 108 0.82 -16.75 -0.73
C ALA A 108 0.10 -16.21 0.53
N ASP A 109 0.79 -15.36 1.29
CA ASP A 109 0.37 -14.74 2.55
C ASP A 109 0.00 -13.25 2.38
N GLY A 110 -0.29 -12.82 1.13
CA GLY A 110 -0.68 -11.45 0.82
C GLY A 110 -2.16 -11.14 1.03
N TYR A 111 -2.53 -9.90 0.73
CA TYR A 111 -3.87 -9.35 0.95
C TYR A 111 -4.96 -10.12 0.19
N GLY A 112 -5.99 -10.58 0.91
CA GLY A 112 -7.02 -11.46 0.36
C GLY A 112 -7.83 -10.89 -0.80
N ALA A 113 -8.06 -9.56 -0.86
CA ALA A 113 -8.76 -8.95 -2.00
C ALA A 113 -7.89 -8.90 -3.25
N THR A 114 -6.58 -8.68 -3.11
CA THR A 114 -5.60 -8.78 -4.20
C THR A 114 -5.63 -10.18 -4.80
N ARG A 115 -5.57 -11.22 -3.94
CA ARG A 115 -5.65 -12.61 -4.39
C ARG A 115 -6.95 -12.91 -5.16
N ALA A 116 -8.09 -12.44 -4.66
CA ALA A 116 -9.38 -12.61 -5.34
C ALA A 116 -9.43 -11.92 -6.71
N LEU A 117 -8.85 -10.72 -6.82
CA LEU A 117 -8.75 -10.00 -8.09
C LEU A 117 -7.86 -10.76 -9.08
N PHE A 118 -6.66 -11.18 -8.66
CA PHE A 118 -5.72 -11.89 -9.52
C PHE A 118 -6.28 -13.21 -9.99
N LYS A 119 -6.96 -13.98 -9.11
CA LYS A 119 -7.64 -15.22 -9.49
C LYS A 119 -8.65 -14.96 -10.62
N ARG A 120 -9.53 -13.96 -10.45
CA ARG A 120 -10.52 -13.59 -11.46
C ARG A 120 -9.87 -13.17 -12.79
N LEU A 121 -8.83 -12.33 -12.75
CA LEU A 121 -8.18 -11.84 -13.98
C LEU A 121 -7.40 -12.96 -14.69
N ALA A 122 -6.73 -13.82 -13.94
CA ALA A 122 -6.05 -14.99 -14.49
C ALA A 122 -7.05 -15.97 -15.16
N GLU A 123 -8.18 -16.25 -14.51
CA GLU A 123 -9.26 -17.08 -15.08
C GLU A 123 -9.80 -16.48 -16.38
N GLN A 124 -10.07 -15.17 -16.42
CA GLN A 124 -10.53 -14.46 -17.62
C GLN A 124 -9.53 -14.54 -18.78
N ALA A 125 -8.23 -14.41 -18.48
CA ALA A 125 -7.16 -14.50 -19.44
C ALA A 125 -6.75 -15.95 -19.79
N ARG A 126 -7.27 -16.97 -19.08
CA ARG A 126 -6.78 -18.36 -19.11
C ARG A 126 -5.28 -18.46 -18.79
N ALA A 127 -4.82 -17.64 -17.85
CA ALA A 127 -3.46 -17.61 -17.32
C ALA A 127 -3.36 -18.44 -16.04
N GLU A 128 -2.16 -18.89 -15.69
CA GLU A 128 -1.88 -19.65 -14.48
C GLU A 128 -1.48 -18.72 -13.34
N LEU A 129 -2.11 -18.86 -12.16
CA LEU A 129 -1.79 -18.11 -10.96
C LEU A 129 -0.99 -18.97 -9.98
N HIS A 130 0.20 -18.52 -9.61
CA HIS A 130 1.10 -19.19 -8.67
C HIS A 130 1.28 -18.35 -7.40
N ALA A 131 0.87 -18.89 -6.26
CA ALA A 131 1.07 -18.27 -4.95
C ALA A 131 2.35 -18.81 -4.30
N LEU A 132 3.30 -17.93 -4.00
CA LEU A 132 4.61 -18.27 -3.41
C LEU A 132 4.84 -17.50 -2.11
N LYS A 133 5.54 -18.08 -1.14
CA LYS A 133 6.07 -17.33 0.02
C LYS A 133 7.30 -16.55 -0.42
N LEU A 134 7.10 -15.29 -0.79
CA LEU A 134 8.15 -14.47 -1.41
C LEU A 134 9.27 -14.04 -0.45
N SER A 135 9.08 -14.17 0.86
CA SER A 135 10.14 -14.00 1.86
C SER A 135 11.11 -15.18 1.94
N GLU A 136 10.77 -16.34 1.35
CA GLU A 136 11.65 -17.50 1.30
C GLU A 136 12.59 -17.44 0.09
N ALA A 137 13.88 -17.75 0.29
CA ALA A 137 14.90 -17.75 -0.78
C ALA A 137 14.56 -18.69 -1.96
N SER A 138 13.84 -19.80 -1.68
CA SER A 138 13.35 -20.74 -2.70
C SER A 138 12.43 -20.11 -3.75
N SER A 139 11.80 -18.98 -3.41
CA SER A 139 10.91 -18.25 -4.33
C SER A 139 11.65 -17.71 -5.57
N HIS A 140 12.92 -17.34 -5.44
CA HIS A 140 13.73 -16.83 -6.56
C HIS A 140 13.92 -17.89 -7.66
N GLU A 141 14.25 -19.14 -7.28
CA GLU A 141 14.40 -20.26 -8.21
C GLU A 141 13.05 -20.63 -8.85
N ARG A 142 11.97 -20.58 -8.05
CA ARG A 142 10.61 -20.83 -8.56
C ARG A 142 10.20 -19.78 -9.59
N ILE A 143 10.51 -18.48 -9.37
CA ILE A 143 10.24 -17.42 -10.36
C ILE A 143 11.01 -17.70 -11.65
N ARG A 144 12.32 -18.03 -11.57
CA ARG A 144 13.12 -18.38 -12.75
C ARG A 144 12.55 -19.59 -13.52
N ALA A 145 12.15 -20.63 -12.81
CA ALA A 145 11.58 -21.84 -13.42
C ALA A 145 10.19 -21.58 -14.05
N LEU A 146 9.35 -20.78 -13.41
CA LEU A 146 8.02 -20.44 -13.91
C LEU A 146 8.06 -19.48 -15.09
N ARG A 147 9.08 -18.61 -15.20
CA ARG A 147 9.17 -17.54 -16.21
C ARG A 147 7.86 -16.76 -16.34
N PRO A 148 7.36 -16.15 -15.25
CA PRO A 148 6.07 -15.48 -15.26
C PRO A 148 6.07 -14.23 -16.14
N ARG A 149 4.87 -13.81 -16.57
CA ARG A 149 4.65 -12.51 -17.21
C ARG A 149 4.69 -11.37 -16.20
N LEU A 150 4.19 -11.62 -14.98
CA LEU A 150 4.08 -10.65 -13.90
C LEU A 150 4.41 -11.32 -12.55
N VAL A 151 5.23 -10.65 -11.77
CA VAL A 151 5.45 -10.95 -10.35
C VAL A 151 4.91 -9.79 -9.53
N LEU A 152 3.93 -10.07 -8.66
CA LEU A 152 3.48 -9.14 -7.61
C LEU A 152 4.18 -9.50 -6.30
N ALA A 153 4.75 -8.53 -5.62
CA ALA A 153 5.14 -8.64 -4.22
C ALA A 153 4.43 -7.56 -3.38
N GLU A 154 4.22 -7.83 -2.10
CA GLU A 154 3.91 -6.81 -1.11
C GLU A 154 5.21 -6.45 -0.39
N SER A 155 5.44 -5.16 -0.11
CA SER A 155 6.61 -4.70 0.63
C SER A 155 6.69 -5.29 2.04
N MET A 156 5.52 -5.58 2.59
CA MET A 156 5.30 -6.31 3.84
C MET A 156 3.92 -6.98 3.73
N THR A 157 3.84 -8.28 3.99
CA THR A 157 2.59 -9.05 3.74
C THR A 157 1.52 -8.79 4.79
N ASN A 158 0.26 -8.94 4.40
CA ASN A 158 -0.92 -8.74 5.24
C ASN A 158 -1.68 -10.06 5.43
N PRO A 159 -1.79 -10.63 6.65
CA PRO A 159 -1.54 -10.00 7.95
C PRO A 159 -0.23 -10.41 8.65
N LEU A 160 0.61 -11.24 8.05
CA LEU A 160 1.73 -11.89 8.76
C LEU A 160 3.00 -11.04 8.86
N LEU A 161 3.05 -9.90 8.16
CA LEU A 161 4.15 -8.94 8.18
C LEU A 161 5.50 -9.54 7.72
N SER A 162 5.47 -10.57 6.86
CA SER A 162 6.67 -11.10 6.22
C SER A 162 7.28 -10.03 5.30
N VAL A 163 8.60 -9.89 5.31
CA VAL A 163 9.32 -8.86 4.52
C VAL A 163 10.20 -9.55 3.48
N PRO A 164 9.79 -9.55 2.19
CA PRO A 164 10.59 -10.15 1.15
C PRO A 164 11.81 -9.31 0.77
N ASP A 165 12.87 -9.96 0.29
CA ASP A 165 14.05 -9.31 -0.29
C ASP A 165 13.69 -8.81 -1.71
N LEU A 166 13.11 -7.59 -1.78
CA LEU A 166 12.66 -7.01 -3.05
C LEU A 166 13.77 -6.89 -4.10
N PRO A 167 15.01 -6.44 -3.78
CA PRO A 167 16.11 -6.43 -4.75
C PRO A 167 16.43 -7.78 -5.36
N SER A 168 16.38 -8.85 -4.58
CA SER A 168 16.63 -10.21 -5.08
C SER A 168 15.47 -10.75 -5.91
N LEU A 169 14.23 -10.45 -5.53
CA LEU A 169 13.03 -10.76 -6.31
C LEU A 169 13.03 -10.02 -7.65
N ALA A 170 13.38 -8.73 -7.65
CA ALA A 170 13.50 -7.92 -8.87
C ALA A 170 14.49 -8.55 -9.86
N ARG A 171 15.69 -8.91 -9.38
CA ARG A 171 16.68 -9.61 -10.23
C ARG A 171 16.12 -10.90 -10.82
N ALA A 172 15.51 -11.76 -9.98
CA ALA A 172 14.94 -13.02 -10.43
C ALA A 172 13.81 -12.84 -11.46
N ALA A 173 12.97 -11.81 -11.29
CA ALA A 173 11.93 -11.46 -12.24
C ALA A 173 12.50 -10.95 -13.57
N HIS A 174 13.43 -10.01 -13.51
CA HIS A 174 14.00 -9.40 -14.70
C HIS A 174 14.87 -10.38 -15.52
N GLU A 175 15.60 -11.32 -14.88
CA GLU A 175 16.36 -12.38 -15.57
C GLU A 175 15.49 -13.22 -16.50
N VAL A 176 14.20 -13.32 -16.24
CA VAL A 176 13.24 -14.07 -17.07
C VAL A 176 12.30 -13.19 -17.89
N GLY A 177 12.50 -11.86 -17.86
CA GLY A 177 11.70 -10.89 -18.60
C GLY A 177 10.33 -10.61 -17.99
N ALA A 178 10.13 -10.95 -16.70
CA ALA A 178 8.90 -10.66 -15.99
C ALA A 178 8.85 -9.19 -15.53
N VAL A 179 7.64 -8.62 -15.54
CA VAL A 179 7.37 -7.33 -14.90
C VAL A 179 7.28 -7.52 -13.39
N PHE A 180 7.92 -6.64 -12.63
CA PHE A 180 7.91 -6.66 -11.16
C PHE A 180 7.09 -5.51 -10.60
N LEU A 181 5.92 -5.83 -10.04
CA LEU A 181 5.00 -4.92 -9.35
C LEU A 181 5.16 -5.08 -7.85
N VAL A 182 5.33 -3.98 -7.13
CA VAL A 182 5.36 -4.00 -5.66
C VAL A 182 4.22 -3.16 -5.08
N ASP A 183 3.40 -3.78 -4.25
CA ASP A 183 2.46 -3.08 -3.38
C ASP A 183 3.18 -2.59 -2.12
N GLY A 184 3.52 -1.31 -2.09
CA GLY A 184 4.19 -0.62 -1.00
C GLY A 184 3.25 -0.09 0.09
N THR A 185 1.98 -0.48 0.08
CA THR A 185 0.96 0.09 0.97
C THR A 185 1.33 0.02 2.45
N PHE A 186 1.95 -1.08 2.92
CA PHE A 186 2.28 -1.25 4.35
C PHE A 186 3.47 -0.41 4.81
N THR A 187 4.44 -0.16 3.92
CA THR A 187 5.66 0.57 4.26
C THR A 187 5.58 2.06 3.91
N SER A 188 4.71 2.44 2.98
CA SER A 188 4.68 3.75 2.32
C SER A 188 6.01 4.08 1.61
N PRO A 189 6.06 5.07 0.70
CA PRO A 189 7.30 5.46 0.04
C PRO A 189 8.33 6.10 0.99
N VAL A 190 7.92 6.45 2.22
CA VAL A 190 8.81 7.04 3.23
C VAL A 190 9.72 6.00 3.87
N LEU A 191 9.20 4.83 4.20
CA LEU A 191 10.01 3.75 4.77
C LEU A 191 10.69 2.92 3.68
N GLN A 192 10.08 2.84 2.47
CA GLN A 192 10.58 1.99 1.41
C GLN A 192 10.14 2.51 0.03
N ALA A 193 11.01 3.25 -0.65
CA ALA A 193 10.83 3.60 -2.05
C ALA A 193 11.10 2.34 -2.89
N THR A 194 10.03 1.67 -3.33
CA THR A 194 10.12 0.33 -3.91
C THR A 194 10.72 0.31 -5.32
N LEU A 195 10.61 1.42 -6.06
CA LEU A 195 11.28 1.58 -7.36
C LEU A 195 12.81 1.55 -7.23
N ALA A 196 13.36 2.17 -6.17
CA ALA A 196 14.79 2.13 -5.90
C ALA A 196 15.30 0.72 -5.56
N GLN A 197 14.38 -0.21 -5.22
CA GLN A 197 14.67 -1.61 -4.94
C GLN A 197 14.40 -2.55 -6.13
N GLY A 198 14.15 -1.97 -7.31
CA GLY A 198 14.02 -2.69 -8.58
C GLY A 198 12.59 -2.98 -9.03
N ALA A 199 11.56 -2.43 -8.41
CA ALA A 199 10.21 -2.54 -8.92
C ALA A 199 10.06 -1.79 -10.26
N ASP A 200 9.30 -2.36 -11.18
CA ASP A 200 8.87 -1.69 -12.42
C ASP A 200 7.67 -0.77 -12.17
N TYR A 201 6.84 -1.15 -11.21
CA TYR A 201 5.69 -0.40 -10.71
C TYR A 201 5.69 -0.39 -9.19
N ALA A 202 5.60 0.79 -8.60
CA ALA A 202 5.29 0.98 -7.18
C ALA A 202 3.81 1.31 -7.04
N LEU A 203 3.06 0.49 -6.31
CA LEU A 203 1.64 0.68 -6.06
C LEU A 203 1.41 1.01 -4.58
N HIS A 204 0.50 1.95 -4.31
CA HIS A 204 0.01 2.22 -2.96
C HIS A 204 -1.50 2.42 -2.95
N SER A 205 -2.17 1.83 -1.96
CA SER A 205 -3.50 2.30 -1.55
C SER A 205 -3.33 3.61 -0.79
N THR A 206 -3.64 4.72 -1.43
CA THR A 206 -3.51 6.05 -0.80
C THR A 206 -4.49 6.23 0.36
N THR A 207 -5.56 5.43 0.42
CA THR A 207 -6.50 5.30 1.54
C THR A 207 -5.82 5.09 2.90
N LYS A 208 -4.58 4.54 2.91
CA LYS A 208 -3.86 4.08 4.11
C LYS A 208 -2.93 5.18 4.63
N TRP A 209 -1.67 4.87 4.87
CA TRP A 209 -0.69 5.80 5.45
C TRP A 209 -0.59 7.14 4.71
N ILE A 210 -0.71 7.14 3.36
CA ILE A 210 -0.55 8.35 2.56
C ILE A 210 -1.60 9.39 2.94
N ASN A 211 -2.87 9.01 2.97
CA ASN A 211 -3.96 9.86 3.48
C ASN A 211 -3.89 10.01 5.00
N GLY A 212 -3.91 8.89 5.75
CA GLY A 212 -3.66 8.83 7.18
C GLY A 212 -4.80 9.25 8.10
N HIS A 213 -5.99 9.57 7.58
CA HIS A 213 -7.10 10.16 8.33
C HIS A 213 -8.46 9.48 8.09
N SER A 214 -8.49 8.34 7.40
CA SER A 214 -9.70 7.52 7.13
C SER A 214 -10.87 8.27 6.45
N ASP A 215 -10.61 9.39 5.78
CA ASP A 215 -11.60 10.30 5.18
C ASP A 215 -11.56 10.33 3.64
N ALA A 216 -10.62 9.60 3.01
CA ALA A 216 -10.54 9.46 1.57
C ALA A 216 -10.13 8.04 1.15
N THR A 217 -10.64 7.59 0.00
CA THR A 217 -10.19 6.36 -0.66
C THR A 217 -9.42 6.70 -1.92
N GLY A 218 -8.41 5.90 -2.26
CA GLY A 218 -7.65 6.09 -3.48
C GLY A 218 -6.56 5.04 -3.67
N GLY A 219 -5.94 5.09 -4.84
CA GLY A 219 -4.77 4.31 -5.18
C GLY A 219 -3.86 5.09 -6.10
N VAL A 220 -2.59 4.73 -6.14
CA VAL A 220 -1.59 5.32 -7.03
C VAL A 220 -0.63 4.26 -7.51
N VAL A 221 -0.22 4.39 -8.76
CA VAL A 221 0.89 3.62 -9.35
C VAL A 221 1.94 4.60 -9.83
N SER A 222 3.20 4.36 -9.49
CA SER A 222 4.36 5.13 -9.91
C SER A 222 5.34 4.27 -10.68
N GLY A 223 6.10 4.87 -11.62
CA GLY A 223 7.09 4.17 -12.43
C GLY A 223 7.69 5.05 -13.52
N ALA A 224 8.31 4.43 -14.52
CA ALA A 224 8.76 5.11 -15.73
C ALA A 224 7.57 5.67 -16.53
N SER A 225 7.73 6.83 -17.17
CA SER A 225 6.67 7.49 -17.95
C SER A 225 6.05 6.56 -18.98
N SER A 226 6.86 5.79 -19.71
CA SER A 226 6.41 4.82 -20.71
C SER A 226 5.52 3.69 -20.15
N ARG A 227 5.61 3.43 -18.86
CA ARG A 227 4.76 2.46 -18.14
C ARG A 227 3.51 3.09 -17.57
N ILE A 228 3.55 4.35 -17.18
CA ILE A 228 2.43 5.04 -16.52
C ILE A 228 1.44 5.65 -17.53
N GLU A 229 1.91 6.14 -18.67
CA GLU A 229 1.06 6.70 -19.72
C GLU A 229 -0.07 5.75 -20.18
N PRO A 230 0.20 4.44 -20.45
CA PRO A 230 -0.87 3.50 -20.81
C PRO A 230 -1.90 3.30 -19.69
N LEU A 231 -1.47 3.35 -18.41
CA LEU A 231 -2.40 3.25 -17.27
C LEU A 231 -3.29 4.48 -17.16
N SER A 232 -2.73 5.67 -17.40
CA SER A 232 -3.49 6.92 -17.41
C SER A 232 -4.51 6.93 -18.55
N ALA A 233 -4.14 6.46 -19.75
CA ALA A 233 -5.06 6.33 -20.88
C ALA A 233 -6.20 5.34 -20.59
N ALA A 234 -5.89 4.17 -20.03
CA ALA A 234 -6.89 3.18 -19.61
C ALA A 234 -7.84 3.75 -18.54
N ARG A 235 -7.34 4.47 -17.54
CA ARG A 235 -8.13 5.16 -16.51
C ARG A 235 -9.17 6.10 -17.13
N VAL A 236 -8.78 6.87 -18.15
CA VAL A 236 -9.68 7.80 -18.85
C VAL A 236 -10.83 7.05 -19.53
N LEU A 237 -10.55 5.91 -20.15
CA LEU A 237 -11.55 5.09 -20.84
C LEU A 237 -12.46 4.33 -19.87
N GLU A 238 -11.91 3.79 -18.80
CA GLU A 238 -12.61 2.96 -17.82
C GLU A 238 -13.33 3.76 -16.73
N GLY A 239 -12.99 5.04 -16.58
CA GLY A 239 -13.60 5.91 -15.58
C GLY A 239 -13.17 5.65 -14.14
N ALA A 240 -12.03 4.99 -13.91
CA ALA A 240 -11.52 4.65 -12.56
C ALA A 240 -10.86 5.86 -11.87
N LEU A 241 -11.55 6.99 -11.82
CA LEU A 241 -11.03 8.29 -11.38
C LEU A 241 -10.96 8.41 -9.88
N LEU A 242 -9.99 9.19 -9.42
CA LEU A 242 -9.99 9.77 -8.07
C LEU A 242 -10.70 11.13 -8.11
N GLY A 243 -11.65 11.34 -7.21
CA GLY A 243 -12.34 12.63 -7.08
C GLY A 243 -11.39 13.75 -6.65
N PRO A 244 -11.64 15.00 -7.04
CA PRO A 244 -10.76 16.12 -6.72
C PRO A 244 -10.67 16.38 -5.21
N PHE A 245 -11.74 16.16 -4.46
CA PHE A 245 -11.75 16.34 -3.01
C PHE A 245 -10.93 15.27 -2.29
N GLU A 246 -11.06 14.01 -2.69
CA GLU A 246 -10.26 12.89 -2.18
C GLU A 246 -8.77 13.06 -2.54
N ALA A 247 -8.47 13.57 -3.75
CA ALA A 247 -7.10 13.89 -4.14
C ALA A 247 -6.50 14.99 -3.27
N TRP A 248 -7.28 16.04 -2.98
CA TRP A 248 -6.88 17.14 -2.12
C TRP A 248 -6.66 16.68 -0.67
N LEU A 249 -7.58 15.90 -0.08
CA LEU A 249 -7.44 15.33 1.27
C LEU A 249 -6.18 14.44 1.35
N THR A 250 -5.98 13.60 0.35
CA THR A 250 -4.82 12.71 0.27
C THR A 250 -3.52 13.51 0.20
N LEU A 251 -3.45 14.56 -0.63
CA LEU A 251 -2.29 15.45 -0.72
C LEU A 251 -2.03 16.18 0.60
N ARG A 252 -3.09 16.61 1.30
CA ARG A 252 -2.99 17.20 2.63
C ARG A 252 -2.43 16.21 3.64
N GLY A 253 -2.89 14.96 3.65
CA GLY A 253 -2.39 13.89 4.50
C GLY A 253 -0.92 13.56 4.21
N LEU A 254 -0.54 13.51 2.93
CA LEU A 254 0.81 13.21 2.49
C LEU A 254 1.85 14.18 3.05
N ARG A 255 1.51 15.46 3.25
CA ARG A 255 2.43 16.48 3.79
C ARG A 255 2.97 16.15 5.17
N THR A 256 2.24 15.37 5.96
CA THR A 256 2.66 14.91 7.30
C THR A 256 3.08 13.43 7.32
N LEU A 257 3.10 12.77 6.17
CA LEU A 257 3.42 11.34 6.10
C LEU A 257 4.77 10.98 6.76
N PRO A 258 5.87 11.70 6.54
CA PRO A 258 7.16 11.33 7.13
C PRO A 258 7.17 11.36 8.66
N ILE A 259 6.61 12.41 9.27
CA ILE A 259 6.55 12.50 10.74
C ILE A 259 5.56 11.49 11.33
N ARG A 260 4.44 11.22 10.64
CA ARG A 260 3.50 10.19 11.07
C ARG A 260 4.13 8.78 11.00
N MET A 261 4.82 8.44 9.91
CA MET A 261 5.47 7.13 9.78
C MET A 261 6.56 6.91 10.82
N GLN A 262 7.29 7.96 11.20
CA GLN A 262 8.25 7.90 12.30
C GLN A 262 7.57 7.61 13.64
N ALA A 263 6.49 8.33 13.96
CA ALA A 263 5.73 8.15 15.19
C ALA A 263 5.03 6.77 15.22
N HIS A 264 4.35 6.36 14.14
CA HIS A 264 3.75 5.02 14.03
C HIS A 264 4.77 3.90 14.26
N SER A 265 5.98 4.03 13.68
CA SER A 265 7.03 3.00 13.84
C SER A 265 7.53 2.93 15.28
N ALA A 266 7.73 4.07 15.94
CA ALA A 266 8.15 4.13 17.34
C ALA A 266 7.07 3.54 18.27
N ASN A 267 5.81 3.94 18.07
CA ASN A 267 4.67 3.45 18.85
C ASN A 267 4.48 1.94 18.67
N ALA A 268 4.53 1.45 17.41
CA ALA A 268 4.37 0.03 17.12
C ALA A 268 5.46 -0.82 17.75
N LEU A 269 6.71 -0.35 17.76
CA LEU A 269 7.81 -1.05 18.44
C LEU A 269 7.57 -1.15 19.95
N ARG A 270 7.08 -0.08 20.58
CA ARG A 270 6.76 -0.06 22.00
C ARG A 270 5.62 -1.03 22.33
N VAL A 271 4.52 -0.97 21.56
CA VAL A 271 3.37 -1.87 21.70
C VAL A 271 3.77 -3.33 21.48
N ALA A 272 4.54 -3.62 20.42
CA ALA A 272 4.98 -4.98 20.11
C ALA A 272 5.83 -5.58 21.24
N ARG A 273 6.73 -4.81 21.86
CA ARG A 273 7.54 -5.26 23.01
C ARG A 273 6.65 -5.57 24.21
N ARG A 274 5.71 -4.71 24.54
CA ARG A 274 4.77 -4.90 25.66
C ARG A 274 3.92 -6.17 25.46
N LEU A 275 3.41 -6.39 24.23
CA LEU A 275 2.66 -7.61 23.90
C LEU A 275 3.52 -8.88 23.98
N ALA A 276 4.80 -8.82 23.61
CA ALA A 276 5.70 -9.96 23.66
C ALA A 276 6.06 -10.41 25.09
N GLU A 277 5.91 -9.54 26.07
CA GLU A 277 6.14 -9.84 27.49
C GLU A 277 4.93 -10.55 28.14
N ASP A 278 3.73 -10.54 27.52
CA ASP A 278 2.53 -11.13 28.10
C ASP A 278 2.45 -12.64 27.85
N SER A 279 2.23 -13.41 28.90
CA SER A 279 2.19 -14.88 28.87
C SER A 279 0.98 -15.43 28.08
N GLN A 280 -0.10 -14.66 27.89
CA GLN A 280 -1.28 -15.05 27.11
C GLN A 280 -1.12 -14.77 25.62
N VAL A 281 -0.05 -14.07 25.23
CA VAL A 281 0.37 -13.89 23.84
C VAL A 281 1.36 -15.00 23.49
N SER A 282 1.08 -15.77 22.44
CA SER A 282 1.96 -16.86 22.03
C SER A 282 3.03 -16.42 21.04
N ARG A 283 2.76 -15.37 20.26
CA ARG A 283 3.64 -14.86 19.23
C ARG A 283 3.30 -13.41 18.90
N VAL A 284 4.31 -12.59 18.71
CA VAL A 284 4.17 -11.24 18.15
C VAL A 284 4.92 -11.17 16.84
N LEU A 285 4.25 -10.72 15.80
CA LEU A 285 4.80 -10.49 14.46
C LEU A 285 5.00 -8.99 14.28
N TYR A 286 6.23 -8.55 14.34
CA TYR A 286 6.64 -7.18 14.05
C TYR A 286 8.10 -7.17 13.59
N PRO A 287 8.40 -6.71 12.36
CA PRO A 287 9.76 -6.81 11.80
C PRO A 287 10.83 -6.05 12.60
N GLY A 288 10.41 -5.14 13.49
CA GLY A 288 11.31 -4.43 14.41
C GLY A 288 11.76 -5.22 15.64
N LEU A 289 11.18 -6.41 15.92
CA LEU A 289 11.64 -7.32 16.96
C LEU A 289 12.75 -8.22 16.41
N SER A 290 13.77 -8.48 17.21
CA SER A 290 14.95 -9.25 16.79
C SER A 290 14.67 -10.73 16.51
N ASP A 291 13.60 -11.27 17.06
CA ASP A 291 13.13 -12.65 16.87
C ASP A 291 12.19 -12.81 15.67
N HIS A 292 11.82 -11.72 14.99
CA HIS A 292 11.05 -11.81 13.75
C HIS A 292 11.90 -12.47 12.64
N PRO A 293 11.35 -13.47 11.90
CA PRO A 293 12.12 -14.21 10.89
C PRO A 293 12.83 -13.31 9.87
N ASP A 294 12.17 -12.23 9.45
CA ASP A 294 12.67 -11.32 8.42
C ASP A 294 13.28 -10.03 9.00
N HIS A 295 13.64 -10.00 10.32
CA HIS A 295 14.21 -8.80 10.94
C HIS A 295 15.45 -8.27 10.21
N ALA A 296 16.36 -9.15 9.81
CA ALA A 296 17.59 -8.76 9.10
C ALA A 296 17.28 -8.12 7.74
N THR A 297 16.35 -8.69 6.98
CA THR A 297 15.89 -8.17 5.70
C THR A 297 15.20 -6.82 5.89
N ALA A 298 14.28 -6.72 6.85
CA ALA A 298 13.57 -5.49 7.17
C ALA A 298 14.54 -4.37 7.56
N ARG A 299 15.53 -4.67 8.40
CA ARG A 299 16.56 -3.71 8.83
C ARG A 299 17.45 -3.23 7.66
N ALA A 300 17.68 -4.09 6.66
CA ALA A 300 18.46 -3.73 5.48
C ALA A 300 17.67 -2.87 4.48
N LEU A 301 16.37 -3.09 4.35
CA LEU A 301 15.54 -2.51 3.30
C LEU A 301 14.69 -1.32 3.75
N LEU A 302 14.25 -1.28 5.02
CA LEU A 302 13.40 -0.22 5.54
C LEU A 302 14.23 0.93 6.12
N GLN A 303 13.76 2.16 5.92
CA GLN A 303 14.43 3.37 6.37
C GLN A 303 13.63 4.05 7.50
N GLY A 304 14.29 4.38 8.61
CA GLY A 304 13.70 5.18 9.68
C GLY A 304 12.67 4.47 10.57
N GLY A 305 12.47 3.14 10.40
CA GLY A 305 11.56 2.36 11.23
C GLY A 305 11.02 1.12 10.52
N PHE A 306 10.11 0.40 11.19
CA PHE A 306 9.56 -0.87 10.70
C PHE A 306 8.05 -0.81 10.44
N GLY A 307 7.48 0.41 10.37
CA GLY A 307 6.06 0.63 10.12
C GLY A 307 5.19 0.54 11.38
N GLY A 308 3.90 0.84 11.19
CA GLY A 308 2.91 0.89 12.28
C GLY A 308 2.05 -0.36 12.43
N MET A 309 2.36 -1.45 11.71
CA MET A 309 1.57 -2.69 11.77
C MET A 309 2.18 -3.68 12.77
N VAL A 310 1.33 -4.22 13.64
CA VAL A 310 1.68 -5.30 14.58
C VAL A 310 0.64 -6.40 14.44
N SER A 311 1.05 -7.66 14.37
CA SER A 311 0.14 -8.80 14.48
C SER A 311 0.56 -9.68 15.66
N PHE A 312 -0.40 -10.28 16.37
CA PHE A 312 -0.10 -11.18 17.48
C PHE A 312 -1.13 -12.29 17.60
N GLU A 313 -0.73 -13.39 18.22
CA GLU A 313 -1.55 -14.57 18.42
C GLU A 313 -1.89 -14.74 19.91
N LEU A 314 -3.18 -14.91 20.20
CA LEU A 314 -3.64 -15.26 21.56
C LEU A 314 -3.38 -16.74 21.84
N ARG A 315 -2.70 -17.03 22.96
CA ARG A 315 -2.25 -18.38 23.34
C ARG A 315 -3.43 -19.31 23.65
N GLY A 316 -3.55 -20.41 22.86
CA GLY A 316 -4.58 -21.43 23.08
C GLY A 316 -6.01 -20.93 22.90
N LYS A 317 -6.19 -19.81 22.22
CA LYS A 317 -7.50 -19.19 21.94
C LYS A 317 -7.92 -19.43 20.49
N GLY A 318 -9.20 -19.20 20.21
CA GLY A 318 -9.78 -19.27 18.89
C GLY A 318 -10.54 -18.00 18.53
N ARG A 319 -11.45 -18.13 17.59
CA ARG A 319 -12.23 -17.00 17.04
C ARG A 319 -13.08 -16.28 18.08
N ASP A 320 -13.78 -17.05 18.93
CA ASP A 320 -14.72 -16.46 19.91
C ASP A 320 -13.97 -15.65 20.97
N GLU A 321 -12.80 -16.12 21.38
CA GLU A 321 -11.90 -15.36 22.28
C GLU A 321 -11.40 -14.10 21.61
N CYS A 322 -11.03 -14.17 20.34
CA CYS A 322 -10.64 -12.96 19.58
C CYS A 322 -11.78 -11.95 19.47
N PHE A 323 -13.02 -12.40 19.38
CA PHE A 323 -14.17 -11.49 19.36
C PHE A 323 -14.42 -10.85 20.73
N ARG A 324 -14.31 -11.64 21.83
CA ARG A 324 -14.37 -11.08 23.20
C ARG A 324 -13.23 -10.08 23.44
N PHE A 325 -12.03 -10.37 22.93
CA PHE A 325 -10.91 -9.42 22.95
C PHE A 325 -11.28 -8.09 22.28
N LEU A 326 -11.83 -8.14 21.04
CA LEU A 326 -12.23 -6.92 20.31
C LEU A 326 -13.32 -6.13 21.05
N GLU A 327 -14.31 -6.82 21.66
CA GLU A 327 -15.39 -6.22 22.43
C GLU A 327 -14.91 -5.60 23.75
N ALA A 328 -13.79 -6.08 24.31
CA ALA A 328 -13.20 -5.57 25.53
C ALA A 328 -12.33 -4.32 25.36
N LEU A 329 -12.01 -3.93 24.12
CA LEU A 329 -11.24 -2.72 23.83
C LEU A 329 -11.99 -1.46 24.25
N ARG A 330 -11.28 -0.47 24.76
CA ARG A 330 -11.82 0.80 25.25
C ARG A 330 -11.32 2.01 24.47
N LEU A 331 -10.02 2.03 24.16
CA LEU A 331 -9.33 3.06 23.39
C LEU A 331 -9.22 2.68 21.92
N CYS A 332 -8.63 1.52 21.64
CA CYS A 332 -8.42 1.02 20.29
C CYS A 332 -9.77 0.68 19.63
N ARG A 333 -9.84 0.85 18.29
CA ARG A 333 -11.10 0.72 17.56
C ARG A 333 -11.14 -0.57 16.72
N PRO A 334 -12.11 -1.46 16.93
CA PRO A 334 -12.34 -2.59 16.03
C PRO A 334 -12.78 -2.09 14.65
N ALA A 335 -11.88 -2.13 13.67
CA ALA A 335 -12.16 -1.65 12.31
C ALA A 335 -11.27 -2.32 11.25
N PRO A 336 -11.80 -2.56 10.03
CA PRO A 336 -11.05 -3.14 8.92
C PRO A 336 -10.35 -2.04 8.13
N SER A 337 -9.25 -1.54 8.55
CA SER A 337 -8.37 -0.65 7.76
C SER A 337 -6.98 -0.61 8.40
N LEU A 338 -6.18 0.37 8.03
CA LEU A 338 -4.87 0.65 8.60
C LEU A 338 -4.41 2.06 8.24
N GLY A 339 -3.41 2.53 8.93
CA GLY A 339 -2.71 3.76 8.56
C GLY A 339 -3.39 5.04 9.03
N ASP A 340 -4.38 4.94 9.90
CA ASP A 340 -5.04 6.07 10.54
C ASP A 340 -4.23 6.58 11.74
N VAL A 341 -4.47 7.82 12.13
CA VAL A 341 -3.96 8.41 13.38
C VAL A 341 -4.51 7.69 14.62
N THR A 342 -5.68 7.04 14.49
CA THR A 342 -6.33 6.20 15.51
C THR A 342 -5.85 4.75 15.39
N THR A 343 -5.61 4.10 16.52
CA THR A 343 -5.27 2.66 16.55
C THR A 343 -6.47 1.80 16.15
N LEU A 344 -6.30 1.03 15.07
CA LEU A 344 -7.31 0.12 14.52
C LEU A 344 -6.93 -1.34 14.77
N VAL A 345 -7.89 -2.14 15.20
CA VAL A 345 -7.69 -3.55 15.56
C VAL A 345 -8.66 -4.45 14.82
N MET A 346 -8.21 -5.61 14.35
CA MET A 346 -9.08 -6.56 13.68
C MET A 346 -8.66 -8.01 13.94
N HIS A 347 -9.63 -8.92 13.94
CA HIS A 347 -9.39 -10.35 13.81
C HIS A 347 -9.05 -10.69 12.36
N ALA A 348 -7.84 -11.17 12.11
CA ALA A 348 -7.31 -11.31 10.76
C ALA A 348 -8.10 -12.30 9.89
N ALA A 349 -8.45 -13.46 10.44
CA ALA A 349 -9.17 -14.51 9.71
C ALA A 349 -10.58 -14.08 9.24
N SER A 350 -11.31 -13.29 10.05
CA SER A 350 -12.65 -12.80 9.71
C SER A 350 -12.68 -11.50 8.91
N ALA A 351 -11.54 -10.83 8.73
CA ALA A 351 -11.44 -9.55 8.05
C ALA A 351 -10.51 -9.60 6.83
N SER A 352 -9.20 -9.37 6.98
CA SER A 352 -8.27 -9.31 5.84
C SER A 352 -8.13 -10.62 5.07
N ALA A 353 -8.25 -11.77 5.77
CA ALA A 353 -8.18 -13.10 5.19
C ALA A 353 -9.57 -13.77 4.99
N ARG A 354 -10.67 -13.02 5.13
CA ARG A 354 -12.04 -13.55 5.03
C ARG A 354 -12.36 -14.25 3.70
N ARG A 355 -11.70 -13.84 2.62
CA ARG A 355 -11.90 -14.39 1.27
C ARG A 355 -11.10 -15.67 1.00
N LEU A 356 -10.17 -16.03 1.90
CA LEU A 356 -9.43 -17.28 1.84
C LEU A 356 -10.28 -18.41 2.44
N THR A 357 -10.19 -19.62 1.86
CA THR A 357 -10.76 -20.82 2.49
C THR A 357 -10.01 -21.16 3.79
N PRO A 358 -10.56 -21.98 4.68
CA PRO A 358 -9.84 -22.45 5.87
C PRO A 358 -8.49 -23.10 5.54
N GLU A 359 -8.43 -23.89 4.47
CA GLU A 359 -7.22 -24.58 4.01
C GLU A 359 -6.19 -23.55 3.48
N GLU A 360 -6.63 -22.54 2.73
CA GLU A 360 -5.78 -21.45 2.23
C GLU A 360 -5.23 -20.62 3.39
N ARG A 361 -6.04 -20.32 4.43
CA ARG A 361 -5.57 -19.61 5.63
C ARG A 361 -4.52 -20.43 6.38
N ALA A 362 -4.79 -21.75 6.58
CA ALA A 362 -3.85 -22.64 7.24
C ALA A 362 -2.52 -22.74 6.46
N ALA A 363 -2.58 -22.89 5.14
CA ALA A 363 -1.39 -22.91 4.27
C ALA A 363 -0.60 -21.59 4.31
N ALA A 364 -1.29 -20.45 4.47
CA ALA A 364 -0.67 -19.15 4.65
C ALA A 364 -0.13 -18.92 6.07
N GLY A 365 -0.50 -19.76 7.05
CA GLY A 365 -0.10 -19.57 8.46
C GLY A 365 -0.98 -18.58 9.23
N ILE A 366 -2.22 -18.34 8.77
CA ILE A 366 -3.19 -17.43 9.38
C ILE A 366 -4.13 -18.22 10.29
N GLY A 367 -3.89 -18.19 11.60
CA GLY A 367 -4.71 -18.86 12.61
C GLY A 367 -5.99 -18.11 12.96
N GLU A 368 -6.95 -18.83 13.58
CA GLU A 368 -8.18 -18.22 14.12
C GLU A 368 -7.93 -17.40 15.41
N ASN A 369 -6.72 -17.40 15.94
CA ASN A 369 -6.27 -16.64 17.11
C ASN A 369 -5.44 -15.39 16.76
N LEU A 370 -5.36 -15.03 15.46
CA LEU A 370 -4.52 -13.94 14.99
C LEU A 370 -5.26 -12.60 15.00
N ILE A 371 -4.71 -11.66 15.76
CA ILE A 371 -5.13 -10.25 15.83
C ILE A 371 -4.12 -9.41 15.06
N ARG A 372 -4.61 -8.44 14.26
CA ARG A 372 -3.79 -7.43 13.58
C ARG A 372 -4.13 -6.04 14.12
N VAL A 373 -3.11 -5.28 14.48
CA VAL A 373 -3.20 -3.91 14.96
C VAL A 373 -2.51 -2.98 13.97
N SER A 374 -3.19 -1.90 13.58
CA SER A 374 -2.59 -0.73 12.97
C SER A 374 -2.42 0.30 14.06
N VAL A 375 -1.22 0.43 14.60
CA VAL A 375 -0.94 1.32 15.73
C VAL A 375 -1.00 2.77 15.28
N GLY A 376 -1.79 3.56 15.98
CA GLY A 376 -2.03 4.98 15.72
C GLY A 376 -0.96 5.91 16.33
N LEU A 377 -1.38 7.14 16.55
CA LEU A 377 -0.53 8.21 17.09
C LEU A 377 -0.86 8.54 18.57
N GLU A 378 -1.74 7.76 19.20
CA GLU A 378 -1.99 7.84 20.62
C GLU A 378 -0.72 7.52 21.42
N ASP A 379 -0.71 7.82 22.73
CA ASP A 379 0.38 7.38 23.59
C ASP A 379 0.53 5.85 23.50
N PRO A 380 1.71 5.32 23.18
CA PRO A 380 1.90 3.89 22.96
C PRO A 380 1.70 3.03 24.22
N ASP A 381 1.88 3.58 25.40
CA ASP A 381 1.62 2.86 26.66
C ASP A 381 0.12 2.75 26.92
N ASP A 382 -0.70 3.79 26.62
CA ASP A 382 -2.16 3.74 26.70
C ASP A 382 -2.70 2.70 25.70
N VAL A 383 -2.16 2.64 24.48
CA VAL A 383 -2.52 1.62 23.47
C VAL A 383 -2.17 0.22 23.97
N ALA A 384 -0.96 0.02 24.50
CA ALA A 384 -0.54 -1.28 25.01
C ALA A 384 -1.38 -1.71 26.23
N ASP A 385 -1.69 -0.81 27.14
CA ASP A 385 -2.52 -1.08 28.31
C ASP A 385 -3.95 -1.47 27.91
N ASP A 386 -4.52 -0.82 26.90
CA ASP A 386 -5.85 -1.19 26.38
C ASP A 386 -5.85 -2.58 25.73
N LEU A 387 -4.82 -2.90 24.93
CA LEU A 387 -4.68 -4.22 24.33
C LEU A 387 -4.51 -5.31 25.41
N LEU A 388 -3.62 -5.10 26.38
CA LEU A 388 -3.32 -6.07 27.43
C LEU A 388 -4.51 -6.30 28.38
N GLN A 389 -5.25 -5.23 28.76
CA GLN A 389 -6.47 -5.40 29.56
C GLN A 389 -7.56 -6.17 28.81
N ALA A 390 -7.61 -6.06 27.46
CA ALA A 390 -8.51 -6.83 26.64
C ALA A 390 -8.07 -8.30 26.51
N VAL A 391 -6.76 -8.57 26.39
CA VAL A 391 -6.19 -9.93 26.43
C VAL A 391 -6.55 -10.65 27.72
N ALA A 392 -6.47 -9.97 28.87
CA ALA A 392 -6.80 -10.56 30.17
C ALA A 392 -8.29 -10.93 30.35
N ARG A 393 -9.18 -10.53 29.43
CA ARG A 393 -10.61 -10.84 29.43
C ARG A 393 -11.06 -11.94 28.48
N THR A 394 -10.10 -12.59 27.80
CA THR A 394 -10.38 -13.63 26.81
C THR A 394 -10.49 -15.06 27.36
#